data_cff4647c209faec26271cbc75afbe676
#
_entry.id   cff4647c209faec26271cbc75afbe676
#
_cell.length_a   1.000
_cell.length_b   1.000
_cell.length_c   1.000
_cell.angle_alpha   90.00
_cell.angle_beta   90.00
_cell.angle_gamma   90.00
#
_symmetry.space_group_name_H-M   'P 1'
#
loop_
_entity.id
_entity.type
_entity.pdbx_description
1 polymer ?
#
loop_
_entity_poly.entity_id
_entity_poly.type
_entity_poly.pdbx_seq_one_letter_code
_entity_poly.pdbx_strand_id
1 'polypeptide(L)'
;ACTFALAEGRTIGESLSEPDFIQTAQSALAKAKEKGVKFLLPLDNLGVKDLNFGAGTVGDSKFFEGNIEDGWEGVDIGPKSIELFSNEVKSAKTVLWNGPMGIFEIDACNKGTFAVAKTIADSDACSIIGGGPSGLVMYSATS
;
A
#
# COMPACT_ATOMS: atom_id res chain seq x y z
N ALA A 1 -5.68 2.94 0.56
CA ALA A 1 -6.06 1.65 -0.01
C ALA A 1 -7.34 1.11 0.60
N CYS A 2 -7.49 1.15 1.93
CA CYS A 2 -8.67 0.57 2.63
C CYS A 2 -10.01 1.21 2.21
N THR A 3 -10.05 2.50 1.94
CA THR A 3 -11.25 3.16 1.39
C THR A 3 -11.67 2.58 0.04
N PHE A 4 -10.70 2.28 -0.84
CA PHE A 4 -10.96 1.62 -2.12
C PHE A 4 -11.40 0.16 -1.93
N ALA A 5 -10.84 -0.56 -0.95
CA ALA A 5 -11.28 -1.91 -0.63
C ALA A 5 -12.74 -1.93 -0.17
N LEU A 6 -13.14 -0.97 0.68
CA LEU A 6 -14.56 -0.78 1.05
C LEU A 6 -15.43 -0.45 -0.17
N ALA A 7 -14.94 0.39 -1.08
CA ALA A 7 -15.67 0.74 -2.31
C ALA A 7 -15.92 -0.48 -3.22
N GLU A 8 -15.05 -1.49 -3.16
CA GLU A 8 -15.23 -2.79 -3.83
C GLU A 8 -16.07 -3.79 -3.04
N GLY A 9 -16.54 -3.42 -1.84
CA GLY A 9 -17.33 -4.30 -0.96
C GLY A 9 -16.50 -5.27 -0.13
N ARG A 10 -15.18 -5.07 -0.02
CA ARG A 10 -14.31 -5.89 0.84
C ARG A 10 -14.36 -5.42 2.29
N THR A 11 -14.09 -6.33 3.22
CA THR A 11 -13.94 -6.01 4.64
C THR A 11 -12.50 -5.58 4.94
N ILE A 12 -12.32 -4.64 5.87
CA ILE A 12 -11.02 -4.07 6.22
C ILE A 12 -10.67 -4.22 7.70
N GLY A 13 -11.48 -4.94 8.48
CA GLY A 13 -11.30 -5.06 9.94
C GLY A 13 -11.27 -3.69 10.61
N GLU A 14 -10.32 -3.47 11.50
CA GLU A 14 -10.12 -2.22 12.25
C GLU A 14 -9.24 -1.20 11.48
N SER A 15 -8.97 -1.44 10.21
CA SER A 15 -8.08 -0.61 9.40
C SER A 15 -8.62 0.81 9.22
N LEU A 16 -7.71 1.76 9.17
CA LEU A 16 -8.04 3.16 8.89
C LEU A 16 -8.63 3.32 7.49
N SER A 17 -9.74 4.02 7.41
CA SER A 17 -10.41 4.35 6.17
C SER A 17 -11.13 5.69 6.26
N GLU A 18 -11.56 6.20 5.12
CA GLU A 18 -12.33 7.43 5.01
C GLU A 18 -13.72 7.09 4.42
N PRO A 19 -14.69 6.70 5.27
CA PRO A 19 -16.02 6.27 4.81
C PRO A 19 -16.74 7.30 3.94
N ASP A 20 -16.55 8.59 4.21
CA ASP A 20 -17.15 9.68 3.45
C ASP A 20 -16.67 9.76 1.99
N PHE A 21 -15.54 9.11 1.68
CA PHE A 21 -14.94 9.08 0.35
C PHE A 21 -15.18 7.77 -0.41
N ILE A 22 -16.00 6.85 0.09
CA ILE A 22 -16.30 5.58 -0.60
C ILE A 22 -16.93 5.85 -1.98
N GLN A 23 -17.87 6.78 -2.07
CA GLN A 23 -18.50 7.14 -3.34
C GLN A 23 -17.51 7.77 -4.32
N THR A 24 -16.60 8.59 -3.83
CA THR A 24 -15.49 9.16 -4.63
C THR A 24 -14.56 8.06 -5.14
N ALA A 25 -14.23 7.08 -4.30
CA ALA A 25 -13.41 5.94 -4.67
C ALA A 25 -14.09 5.09 -5.76
N GLN A 26 -15.40 4.81 -5.62
CA GLN A 26 -16.18 4.11 -6.63
C GLN A 26 -16.18 4.84 -7.97
N SER A 27 -16.36 6.16 -7.95
CA SER A 27 -16.33 7.00 -9.15
C SER A 27 -14.97 6.99 -9.81
N ALA A 28 -13.88 7.00 -9.04
CA ALA A 28 -12.52 6.93 -9.56
C ALA A 28 -12.25 5.59 -10.24
N LEU A 29 -12.66 4.47 -9.64
CA LEU A 29 -12.54 3.13 -10.23
C LEU A 29 -13.33 3.01 -11.54
N ALA A 30 -14.56 3.51 -11.56
CA ALA A 30 -15.40 3.52 -12.77
C ALA A 30 -14.77 4.35 -13.88
N LYS A 31 -14.26 5.53 -13.56
CA LYS A 31 -13.58 6.42 -14.52
C LYS A 31 -12.30 5.82 -15.07
N ALA A 32 -11.51 5.15 -14.22
CA ALA A 32 -10.32 4.44 -14.67
C ALA A 32 -10.66 3.35 -15.68
N LYS A 33 -11.69 2.55 -15.40
CA LYS A 33 -12.19 1.52 -16.32
C LYS A 33 -12.68 2.10 -17.65
N GLU A 34 -13.47 3.19 -17.59
CA GLU A 34 -13.96 3.88 -18.79
C GLU A 34 -12.82 4.38 -19.68
N LYS A 35 -11.77 4.93 -19.07
CA LYS A 35 -10.60 5.49 -19.77
C LYS A 35 -9.53 4.44 -20.12
N GLY A 36 -9.72 3.17 -19.79
CA GLY A 36 -8.73 2.12 -20.02
C GLY A 36 -7.46 2.28 -19.18
N VAL A 37 -7.52 3.00 -18.06
CA VAL A 37 -6.41 3.15 -17.13
C VAL A 37 -6.37 1.95 -16.19
N LYS A 38 -5.22 1.29 -16.12
CA LYS A 38 -5.00 0.20 -15.17
C LYS A 38 -4.96 0.76 -13.76
N PHE A 39 -5.90 0.35 -12.91
CA PHE A 39 -6.00 0.76 -11.53
C PHE A 39 -5.80 -0.46 -10.64
N LEU A 40 -4.64 -0.56 -10.01
CA LEU A 40 -4.25 -1.72 -9.20
C LEU A 40 -4.48 -1.44 -7.72
N LEU A 41 -5.18 -2.35 -7.07
CA LEU A 41 -5.35 -2.38 -5.63
C LEU A 41 -4.56 -3.54 -5.03
N PRO A 42 -4.18 -3.46 -3.75
CA PRO A 42 -3.52 -4.58 -3.08
C PRO A 42 -4.34 -5.86 -3.16
N LEU A 43 -3.68 -6.97 -3.53
CA LEU A 43 -4.27 -8.31 -3.56
C LEU A 43 -4.29 -8.93 -2.16
N ASP A 44 -3.30 -8.59 -1.36
CA ASP A 44 -3.11 -9.07 0.01
C ASP A 44 -2.57 -7.96 0.90
N ASN A 45 -2.80 -8.10 2.18
CA ASN A 45 -2.38 -7.13 3.20
C ASN A 45 -1.76 -7.86 4.40
N LEU A 46 -0.80 -7.22 5.04
CA LEU A 46 -0.36 -7.60 6.38
C LEU A 46 -1.34 -7.00 7.39
N GLY A 47 -2.02 -7.86 8.14
CA GLY A 47 -2.84 -7.46 9.27
C GLY A 47 -2.13 -7.74 10.59
N VAL A 48 -2.33 -6.87 11.57
CA VAL A 48 -1.79 -7.02 12.92
C VAL A 48 -2.88 -6.81 13.96
N LYS A 49 -2.62 -7.33 15.18
CA LYS A 49 -3.36 -7.00 16.39
C LYS A 49 -2.48 -6.16 17.29
N ASP A 50 -3.11 -5.50 18.25
CA ASP A 50 -2.42 -4.75 19.30
C ASP A 50 -1.36 -3.79 18.79
N LEU A 51 -1.70 -3.04 17.73
CA LEU A 51 -0.83 -1.99 17.20
C LEU A 51 -0.63 -0.91 18.26
N ASN A 52 0.61 -0.71 18.67
CA ASN A 52 1.01 0.40 19.53
C ASN A 52 1.95 1.33 18.77
N PHE A 53 1.38 2.37 18.17
CA PHE A 53 2.12 3.34 17.37
C PHE A 53 3.20 4.08 18.17
N GLY A 54 2.88 4.43 19.43
CA GLY A 54 3.81 5.16 20.30
C GLY A 54 5.02 4.33 20.72
N ALA A 55 4.85 3.03 20.92
CA ALA A 55 5.93 2.10 21.25
C ALA A 55 6.62 1.51 19.99
N GLY A 56 6.03 1.66 18.82
CA GLY A 56 6.53 1.05 17.59
C GLY A 56 6.43 -0.47 17.57
N THR A 57 5.42 -1.04 18.25
CA THR A 57 5.24 -2.49 18.40
C THR A 57 3.90 -2.96 17.87
N VAL A 58 3.86 -4.22 17.47
CA VAL A 58 2.65 -4.93 17.06
C VAL A 58 2.56 -6.25 17.82
N GLY A 59 1.34 -6.76 17.98
CA GLY A 59 1.10 -8.11 18.47
C GLY A 59 1.18 -9.14 17.34
N ASP A 60 0.20 -10.06 17.29
CA ASP A 60 0.13 -11.07 16.24
C ASP A 60 0.02 -10.44 14.85
N SER A 61 0.64 -11.06 13.87
CA SER A 61 0.60 -10.65 12.48
C SER A 61 0.21 -11.81 11.56
N LYS A 62 -0.52 -11.49 10.48
CA LYS A 62 -1.00 -12.48 9.51
C LYS A 62 -1.26 -11.79 8.18
N PHE A 63 -1.03 -12.49 7.07
CA PHE A 63 -1.43 -12.01 5.75
C PHE A 63 -2.88 -12.36 5.44
N PHE A 64 -3.59 -11.42 4.84
CA PHE A 64 -4.97 -11.56 4.39
C PHE A 64 -5.07 -11.34 2.89
N GLU A 65 -5.78 -12.22 2.19
CA GLU A 65 -6.11 -12.06 0.79
C GLU A 65 -7.53 -11.50 0.65
N GLY A 66 -7.65 -10.33 0.03
CA GLY A 66 -8.95 -9.69 -0.22
C GLY A 66 -9.56 -9.01 0.99
N ASN A 67 -10.06 -9.78 1.94
CA ASN A 67 -10.74 -9.29 3.13
C ASN A 67 -9.84 -9.37 4.36
N ILE A 68 -9.93 -8.36 5.24
CA ILE A 68 -9.28 -8.37 6.54
C ILE A 68 -10.34 -8.69 7.59
N GLU A 69 -10.06 -9.67 8.44
CA GLU A 69 -10.96 -10.12 9.50
C GLU A 69 -11.14 -9.06 10.59
N ASP A 70 -12.29 -9.10 11.27
CA ASP A 70 -12.54 -8.24 12.43
C ASP A 70 -11.49 -8.44 13.52
N GLY A 71 -11.12 -7.36 14.20
CA GLY A 71 -10.08 -7.37 15.22
C GLY A 71 -8.64 -7.31 14.67
N TRP A 72 -8.48 -7.23 13.35
CA TRP A 72 -7.18 -7.05 12.68
C TRP A 72 -7.13 -5.69 11.98
N GLU A 73 -5.96 -5.09 11.95
CA GLU A 73 -5.69 -3.81 11.29
C GLU A 73 -4.67 -4.00 10.17
N GLY A 74 -5.03 -3.58 8.96
CA GLY A 74 -4.13 -3.62 7.80
C GLY A 74 -3.06 -2.53 7.91
N VAL A 75 -1.81 -2.93 7.94
CA VAL A 75 -0.66 -2.03 8.22
C VAL A 75 0.37 -1.99 7.10
N ASP A 76 0.33 -2.94 6.18
CA ASP A 76 1.22 -2.99 5.00
C ASP A 76 0.57 -3.82 3.90
N ILE A 77 1.18 -3.83 2.72
CA ILE A 77 0.82 -4.75 1.64
C ILE A 77 1.49 -6.11 1.85
N GLY A 78 0.88 -7.15 1.28
CA GLY A 78 1.44 -8.50 1.34
C GLY A 78 2.34 -8.83 0.14
N PRO A 79 2.91 -10.05 0.13
CA PRO A 79 3.88 -10.47 -0.89
C PRO A 79 3.31 -10.49 -2.32
N LYS A 80 2.05 -10.85 -2.49
CA LYS A 80 1.38 -10.84 -3.82
C LYS A 80 1.23 -9.43 -4.37
N SER A 81 0.91 -8.48 -3.49
CA SER A 81 0.81 -7.06 -3.85
C SER A 81 2.18 -6.48 -4.19
N ILE A 82 3.22 -6.84 -3.44
CA ILE A 82 4.60 -6.45 -3.72
C ILE A 82 5.00 -6.91 -5.13
N GLU A 83 4.74 -8.16 -5.47
CA GLU A 83 5.04 -8.71 -6.79
C GLU A 83 4.28 -7.96 -7.90
N LEU A 84 2.98 -7.78 -7.72
CA LEU A 84 2.12 -7.07 -8.66
C LEU A 84 2.64 -5.66 -8.95
N PHE A 85 2.87 -4.87 -7.91
CA PHE A 85 3.33 -3.49 -8.04
C PHE A 85 4.75 -3.39 -8.56
N SER A 86 5.64 -4.28 -8.13
CA SER A 86 7.02 -4.33 -8.62
C SER A 86 7.09 -4.64 -10.12
N ASN A 87 6.24 -5.52 -10.61
CA ASN A 87 6.15 -5.81 -12.05
C ASN A 87 5.68 -4.61 -12.87
N GLU A 88 4.72 -3.84 -12.35
CA GLU A 88 4.28 -2.60 -13.02
C GLU A 88 5.39 -1.55 -13.02
N VAL A 89 6.10 -1.37 -11.92
CA VAL A 89 7.23 -0.44 -11.83
C VAL A 89 8.33 -0.80 -12.84
N LYS A 90 8.68 -2.08 -12.95
CA LYS A 90 9.72 -2.55 -13.89
C LYS A 90 9.37 -2.27 -15.35
N SER A 91 8.11 -2.26 -15.71
CA SER A 91 7.64 -1.97 -17.06
C SER A 91 7.41 -0.48 -17.34
N ALA A 92 7.42 0.35 -16.32
CA ALA A 92 7.16 1.78 -16.45
C ALA A 92 8.38 2.54 -16.97
N LYS A 93 8.14 3.59 -17.75
CA LYS A 93 9.16 4.57 -18.18
C LYS A 93 9.28 5.72 -17.19
N THR A 94 8.19 6.07 -16.54
CA THR A 94 8.12 7.13 -15.53
C THR A 94 7.31 6.64 -14.36
N VAL A 95 7.81 6.85 -13.15
CA VAL A 95 7.13 6.51 -11.90
C VAL A 95 7.01 7.76 -11.05
N LEU A 96 5.79 8.06 -10.62
CA LEU A 96 5.54 9.03 -9.55
C LEU A 96 5.11 8.26 -8.31
N TRP A 97 5.90 8.33 -7.24
CA TRP A 97 5.59 7.68 -5.97
C TRP A 97 5.28 8.71 -4.90
N ASN A 98 4.06 8.67 -4.39
CA ASN A 98 3.56 9.60 -3.39
C ASN A 98 2.94 8.86 -2.21
N GLY A 99 3.67 8.70 -1.15
CA GLY A 99 3.28 8.04 0.08
C GLY A 99 3.74 6.58 0.18
N PRO A 100 4.05 6.10 1.40
CA PRO A 100 4.44 4.73 1.67
C PRO A 100 3.29 3.74 1.45
N MET A 101 3.63 2.45 1.31
CA MET A 101 2.63 1.38 1.17
C MET A 101 1.96 1.03 2.48
N GLY A 102 2.64 1.21 3.61
CA GLY A 102 2.18 0.89 4.95
C GLY A 102 2.77 1.80 6.02
N ILE A 103 2.73 1.35 7.27
CA ILE A 103 3.31 2.08 8.42
C ILE A 103 4.83 1.88 8.39
N PHE A 104 5.55 2.74 7.69
CA PHE A 104 6.98 2.57 7.44
C PHE A 104 7.86 2.81 8.66
N GLU A 105 7.35 3.50 9.67
CA GLU A 105 8.06 3.81 10.93
C GLU A 105 8.23 2.60 11.84
N ILE A 106 7.45 1.54 11.61
CA ILE A 106 7.50 0.29 12.39
C ILE A 106 8.11 -0.81 11.52
N ASP A 107 9.23 -1.39 11.94
CA ASP A 107 9.98 -2.38 11.15
C ASP A 107 9.13 -3.59 10.72
N ALA A 108 8.22 -4.03 11.56
CA ALA A 108 7.31 -5.13 11.23
C ALA A 108 6.30 -4.78 10.11
N CYS A 109 6.09 -3.49 9.83
CA CYS A 109 5.04 -2.97 8.95
C CYS A 109 5.60 -2.25 7.70
N ASN A 110 6.91 -2.30 7.46
CA ASN A 110 7.53 -1.50 6.41
C ASN A 110 8.06 -2.30 5.20
N LYS A 111 7.97 -3.62 5.24
CA LYS A 111 8.55 -4.48 4.21
C LYS A 111 8.03 -4.20 2.80
N GLY A 112 6.72 -3.95 2.67
CA GLY A 112 6.11 -3.60 1.39
C GLY A 112 6.62 -2.28 0.86
N THR A 113 6.72 -1.26 1.71
CA THR A 113 7.24 0.05 1.37
C THR A 113 8.68 -0.03 0.87
N PHE A 114 9.57 -0.72 1.60
CA PHE A 114 10.97 -0.87 1.20
C PHE A 114 11.14 -1.73 -0.06
N ALA A 115 10.34 -2.77 -0.24
CA ALA A 115 10.37 -3.60 -1.45
C ALA A 115 10.02 -2.80 -2.70
N VAL A 116 8.97 -1.96 -2.64
CA VAL A 116 8.59 -1.07 -3.75
C VAL A 116 9.66 0.00 -3.99
N ALA A 117 10.18 0.62 -2.92
CA ALA A 117 11.26 1.59 -3.00
C ALA A 117 12.50 1.02 -3.70
N LYS A 118 12.92 -0.19 -3.32
CA LYS A 118 14.05 -0.88 -3.95
C LYS A 118 13.80 -1.15 -5.42
N THR A 119 12.60 -1.60 -5.77
CA THR A 119 12.23 -1.85 -7.18
C THR A 119 12.30 -0.56 -8.00
N ILE A 120 11.83 0.56 -7.46
CA ILE A 120 11.93 1.87 -8.12
C ILE A 120 13.40 2.28 -8.30
N ALA A 121 14.21 2.11 -7.25
CA ALA A 121 15.64 2.45 -7.29
C ALA A 121 16.42 1.61 -8.31
N ASP A 122 16.08 0.32 -8.44
CA ASP A 122 16.74 -0.61 -9.37
C ASP A 122 16.18 -0.52 -10.81
N SER A 123 15.09 0.23 -11.03
CA SER A 123 14.47 0.40 -12.35
C SER A 123 15.20 1.45 -13.20
N ASP A 124 15.04 1.36 -14.52
CA ASP A 124 15.52 2.37 -15.47
C ASP A 124 14.53 3.53 -15.65
N ALA A 125 13.43 3.54 -14.90
CA ALA A 125 12.41 4.56 -14.99
C ALA A 125 12.89 5.91 -14.45
N CYS A 126 12.40 6.98 -15.05
CA CYS A 126 12.47 8.31 -14.43
C CYS A 126 11.54 8.32 -13.22
N SER A 127 12.07 8.45 -12.02
CA SER A 127 11.29 8.41 -10.80
C SER A 127 11.16 9.79 -10.16
N ILE A 128 9.91 10.14 -9.82
CA ILE A 128 9.55 11.36 -9.10
C ILE A 128 9.00 10.93 -7.76
N ILE A 129 9.60 11.38 -6.68
CA ILE A 129 9.22 11.02 -5.32
C ILE A 129 8.57 12.20 -4.64
N GLY A 130 7.29 12.06 -4.32
CA GLY A 130 6.50 13.05 -3.59
C GLY A 130 6.27 12.65 -2.15
N GLY A 131 6.05 13.65 -1.28
CA GLY A 131 5.83 13.44 0.15
C GLY A 131 7.11 13.18 0.94
N GLY A 132 7.21 13.74 2.16
CA GLY A 132 8.37 13.57 3.04
C GLY A 132 8.71 12.12 3.38
N PRO A 133 7.73 11.29 3.81
CA PRO A 133 7.94 9.89 4.14
C PRO A 133 8.54 9.07 2.99
N SER A 134 8.04 9.24 1.77
CA SER A 134 8.54 8.51 0.60
C SER A 134 9.97 8.88 0.25
N GLY A 135 10.33 10.15 0.39
CA GLY A 135 11.70 10.62 0.18
C GLY A 135 12.69 10.02 1.18
N LEU A 136 12.31 9.92 2.45
CA LEU A 136 13.13 9.30 3.48
C LEU A 136 13.35 7.81 3.22
N VAL A 137 12.30 7.10 2.84
CA VAL A 137 12.38 5.67 2.52
C VAL A 137 13.28 5.44 1.29
N MET A 138 13.16 6.26 0.25
CA MET A 138 14.03 6.15 -0.94
C MET A 138 15.49 6.37 -0.59
N TYR A 139 15.80 7.36 0.22
CA TYR A 139 17.18 7.59 0.68
C TYR A 139 17.74 6.36 1.38
N SER A 140 16.97 5.75 2.29
CA SER A 140 17.38 4.55 3.02
C SER A 140 17.51 3.32 2.12
N ALA A 141 16.68 3.20 1.08
CA ALA A 141 16.71 2.07 0.15
C ALA A 141 17.90 2.14 -0.84
N THR A 142 18.46 3.33 -1.07
CA THR A 142 19.58 3.55 -2.01
C THR A 142 20.94 3.67 -1.30
N SER A 143 20.92 3.79 0.01
CA SER A 143 22.13 3.86 0.85
C SER A 143 22.63 2.46 1.20
#